data_5a1f49774d90d98b993a49acc2c62ce4
#
_entry.id   5a1f49774d90d98b993a49acc2c62ce4
#
_cell.length_a   1.000
_cell.length_b   1.000
_cell.length_c   1.000
_cell.angle_alpha   90.00
_cell.angle_beta   90.00
_cell.angle_gamma   90.00
#
_symmetry.space_group_name_H-M   'P 1'
#
loop_
_entity.id
_entity.type
_entity.pdbx_description
1 polymer ?
#
loop_
_entity_poly.entity_id
_entity_poly.type
_entity_poly.pdbx_seq_one_letter_code
_entity_poly.pdbx_strand_id
1 'polypeptide(L)'
;GPAPGPAPGPPRLGGLASRVASREGLSPPGSPAASPSGRRGGGGPARAAPPRPAPVAAGAAGDLAFCAGGILATLGAYGVLQERLMQRPYGARGELFAFPTFLILCNRALTVLAAGAGLVCSGQPLEGRAPEGAYAGVAACNCTATYSQFALLRWLSFVAATLAKSARPVAVMLWGIALRSAAFGAGDWAAAGVALGGSLLFGLSGELLAPGAAEAAGTAAAAPLLGGPLLLAGLAIAAYLGFDGLTSTLQERLFREHKQPPLAVALHTGRWALLFALVAGLASGELPGALAFARRHPVLLRDVALLSSSVASSQYFILRTIRTHGALTFAFVMTTRQAVSVGLSWLVFPKAVSPGQFFGVGICFAGLYTRWYLQARRSRRLRVAQSLPPA
;
A
#
# COMPACT_ATOMS: atom_id res chain seq x y z
N GLY A 1 1.36 -47.18 65.12
CA GLY A 1 0.40 -46.35 64.45
C GLY A 1 0.06 -46.89 63.08
N PRO A 2 -1.20 -46.87 62.65
CA PRO A 2 -1.65 -47.58 61.46
C PRO A 2 -1.40 -46.76 60.16
N ALA A 3 -1.31 -47.47 59.07
CA ALA A 3 -1.04 -47.00 57.73
C ALA A 3 -2.19 -46.13 57.17
N PRO A 4 -1.88 -45.15 56.27
CA PRO A 4 -2.91 -44.33 55.63
C PRO A 4 -3.57 -45.05 54.45
N GLY A 5 -4.89 -44.91 54.34
CA GLY A 5 -5.75 -45.46 53.31
C GLY A 5 -5.67 -44.69 51.96
N PRO A 6 -6.20 -45.27 50.88
CA PRO A 6 -6.04 -44.73 49.51
C PRO A 6 -6.92 -43.54 49.20
N ALA A 7 -6.39 -42.65 48.30
CA ALA A 7 -6.99 -41.44 47.84
C ALA A 7 -8.22 -41.67 46.93
N PRO A 8 -9.24 -40.77 46.93
CA PRO A 8 -10.43 -40.87 46.09
C PRO A 8 -10.13 -40.42 44.64
N GLY A 9 -10.70 -41.15 43.67
CA GLY A 9 -10.62 -40.89 42.25
C GLY A 9 -11.54 -39.74 41.78
N PRO A 10 -11.34 -39.22 40.55
CA PRO A 10 -12.03 -38.03 40.05
C PRO A 10 -13.49 -38.32 39.67
N PRO A 11 -14.38 -37.31 39.72
CA PRO A 11 -15.81 -37.48 39.43
C PRO A 11 -16.08 -37.62 37.92
N ARG A 12 -16.91 -38.60 37.61
CA ARG A 12 -17.48 -38.81 36.26
C ARG A 12 -18.55 -37.75 35.97
N LEU A 13 -18.29 -36.91 34.96
CA LEU A 13 -19.29 -36.05 34.30
C LEU A 13 -20.05 -36.89 33.25
N GLY A 14 -21.15 -37.47 33.70
CA GLY A 14 -22.18 -38.07 32.86
C GLY A 14 -23.51 -37.44 33.19
N GLY A 15 -24.15 -36.78 32.25
CA GLY A 15 -25.55 -36.40 32.42
C GLY A 15 -25.91 -34.94 32.11
N LEU A 16 -25.71 -34.47 30.88
CA LEU A 16 -26.39 -33.25 30.42
C LEU A 16 -26.57 -33.21 28.87
N ALA A 17 -26.91 -34.37 28.29
CA ALA A 17 -27.17 -34.46 26.84
C ALA A 17 -28.53 -35.13 26.52
N SER A 18 -29.53 -34.95 27.38
CA SER A 18 -30.87 -35.56 27.14
C SER A 18 -32.05 -34.70 27.57
N ARG A 19 -32.02 -33.39 27.29
CA ARG A 19 -33.22 -32.54 27.47
C ARG A 19 -33.28 -31.37 26.49
N VAL A 20 -33.16 -31.61 25.18
CA VAL A 20 -33.70 -30.69 24.16
C VAL A 20 -34.00 -31.50 22.88
N ALA A 21 -34.87 -32.46 22.97
CA ALA A 21 -35.45 -33.12 21.79
C ALA A 21 -36.87 -33.59 22.13
N SER A 22 -37.76 -32.66 22.35
CA SER A 22 -39.20 -32.93 22.37
C SER A 22 -39.94 -31.61 22.20
N ARG A 23 -40.18 -31.25 20.97
CA ARG A 23 -41.39 -30.54 20.51
C ARG A 23 -41.45 -30.45 19.02
N GLU A 24 -42.53 -31.11 18.56
CA GLU A 24 -43.28 -30.91 17.32
C GLU A 24 -42.58 -31.38 16.02
N GLY A 25 -43.06 -32.33 15.33
CA GLY A 25 -44.36 -32.99 15.26
C GLY A 25 -44.80 -33.01 13.81
N LEU A 26 -45.11 -34.22 13.33
CA LEU A 26 -45.90 -34.56 12.14
C LEU A 26 -45.25 -34.55 10.74
N SER A 27 -44.92 -35.76 10.33
CA SER A 27 -44.99 -36.24 8.93
C SER A 27 -46.47 -36.48 8.51
N PRO A 28 -46.81 -36.74 7.26
CA PRO A 28 -46.69 -38.09 6.71
C PRO A 28 -46.46 -38.17 5.16
N PRO A 29 -46.64 -39.38 4.56
CA PRO A 29 -45.67 -39.93 3.61
C PRO A 29 -46.24 -40.07 2.16
N GLY A 30 -45.33 -40.26 1.20
CA GLY A 30 -45.69 -40.60 -0.16
C GLY A 30 -44.46 -40.95 -1.02
N SER A 31 -44.20 -42.23 -1.16
CA SER A 31 -43.37 -42.85 -2.19
C SER A 31 -44.20 -43.06 -3.48
N PRO A 32 -43.69 -43.60 -4.62
CA PRO A 32 -42.32 -43.91 -5.02
C PRO A 32 -41.99 -43.59 -6.51
N ALA A 33 -40.72 -43.83 -6.85
CA ALA A 33 -40.21 -44.30 -8.13
C ALA A 33 -40.15 -43.37 -9.35
N ALA A 34 -38.95 -43.10 -9.79
CA ALA A 34 -38.42 -43.52 -11.09
C ALA A 34 -36.96 -43.05 -11.26
N SER A 35 -36.04 -44.01 -11.40
CA SER A 35 -34.74 -43.77 -12.00
C SER A 35 -34.89 -43.58 -13.50
N PRO A 36 -34.04 -42.73 -14.10
CA PRO A 36 -33.33 -43.21 -15.27
C PRO A 36 -31.84 -42.98 -15.21
N SER A 37 -31.18 -43.99 -15.64
CA SER A 37 -29.80 -44.19 -15.97
C SER A 37 -29.14 -43.11 -16.80
N GLY A 38 -27.87 -42.78 -16.45
CA GLY A 38 -26.82 -42.64 -17.44
C GLY A 38 -26.56 -41.26 -18.01
N ARG A 39 -25.52 -40.63 -17.47
CA ARG A 39 -24.37 -40.16 -18.26
C ARG A 39 -23.29 -39.62 -17.32
N ARG A 40 -22.21 -40.36 -17.22
CA ARG A 40 -20.94 -39.86 -16.69
C ARG A 40 -20.42 -38.76 -17.63
N GLY A 41 -20.44 -37.52 -17.21
CA GLY A 41 -19.69 -36.42 -17.75
C GLY A 41 -18.83 -35.86 -16.61
N GLY A 42 -17.55 -36.17 -16.61
CA GLY A 42 -16.58 -35.63 -15.66
C GLY A 42 -16.39 -34.14 -15.90
N GLY A 43 -17.20 -33.32 -15.21
CA GLY A 43 -16.98 -31.89 -15.05
C GLY A 43 -16.54 -31.67 -13.64
N GLY A 44 -15.23 -31.52 -13.41
CA GLY A 44 -14.71 -31.01 -12.12
C GLY A 44 -15.39 -29.70 -11.78
N PRO A 45 -15.53 -29.35 -10.49
CA PRO A 45 -16.22 -28.13 -10.08
C PRO A 45 -15.57 -26.93 -10.76
N ALA A 46 -16.34 -26.23 -11.60
CA ALA A 46 -15.93 -25.00 -12.25
C ALA A 46 -15.52 -24.02 -11.13
N ARG A 47 -14.22 -23.77 -11.04
CA ARG A 47 -13.61 -22.88 -10.05
C ARG A 47 -14.24 -21.51 -10.26
N ALA A 48 -15.05 -21.06 -9.31
CA ALA A 48 -15.69 -19.76 -9.34
C ALA A 48 -14.65 -18.67 -9.65
N ALA A 49 -14.93 -17.86 -10.66
CA ALA A 49 -14.08 -16.73 -11.00
C ALA A 49 -13.97 -15.79 -9.78
N PRO A 50 -12.81 -15.21 -9.54
CA PRO A 50 -12.62 -14.30 -8.39
C PRO A 50 -13.64 -13.17 -8.45
N PRO A 51 -14.22 -12.75 -7.31
CA PRO A 51 -15.25 -11.73 -7.27
C PRO A 51 -14.72 -10.43 -7.87
N ARG A 52 -15.45 -9.89 -8.83
CA ARG A 52 -15.14 -8.61 -9.47
C ARG A 52 -15.28 -7.48 -8.45
N PRO A 53 -14.43 -6.42 -8.50
CA PRO A 53 -14.56 -5.27 -7.62
C PRO A 53 -15.96 -4.67 -7.72
N ALA A 54 -16.55 -4.33 -6.57
CA ALA A 54 -17.90 -3.80 -6.47
C ALA A 54 -18.07 -2.52 -7.31
N PRO A 55 -19.25 -2.29 -7.90
CA PRO A 55 -19.52 -1.10 -8.70
C PRO A 55 -19.43 0.18 -7.86
N VAL A 56 -18.74 1.17 -8.39
CA VAL A 56 -18.54 2.49 -7.78
C VAL A 56 -19.88 3.23 -7.68
N ALA A 57 -20.37 3.55 -6.48
CA ALA A 57 -21.61 4.29 -6.22
C ALA A 57 -21.50 5.75 -6.72
N ALA A 58 -22.63 6.46 -6.90
CA ALA A 58 -22.66 7.82 -7.44
C ALA A 58 -21.87 8.87 -6.60
N GLY A 59 -21.67 8.63 -5.30
CA GLY A 59 -20.79 9.42 -4.41
C GLY A 59 -19.30 9.08 -4.50
N ALA A 60 -18.92 8.04 -5.21
CA ALA A 60 -17.56 7.52 -5.19
C ALA A 60 -16.54 8.38 -5.96
N ALA A 61 -16.98 9.21 -6.92
CA ALA A 61 -16.10 10.16 -7.59
C ALA A 61 -15.68 11.28 -6.63
N GLY A 62 -16.61 11.78 -5.81
CA GLY A 62 -16.33 12.77 -4.76
C GLY A 62 -15.43 12.17 -3.66
N ASP A 63 -15.69 10.95 -3.22
CA ASP A 63 -14.85 10.27 -2.23
C ASP A 63 -13.44 10.01 -2.77
N LEU A 64 -13.31 9.60 -4.04
CA LEU A 64 -12.00 9.44 -4.68
C LEU A 64 -11.25 10.77 -4.77
N ALA A 65 -11.93 11.85 -5.19
CA ALA A 65 -11.33 13.18 -5.26
C ALA A 65 -10.89 13.67 -3.89
N PHE A 66 -11.69 13.45 -2.84
CA PHE A 66 -11.34 13.76 -1.46
C PHE A 66 -10.12 12.96 -1.00
N CYS A 67 -10.11 11.66 -1.22
CA CYS A 67 -8.98 10.79 -0.84
C CYS A 67 -7.71 11.14 -1.62
N ALA A 68 -7.81 11.33 -2.94
CA ALA A 68 -6.68 11.72 -3.78
C ALA A 68 -6.14 13.10 -3.40
N GLY A 69 -7.01 14.07 -3.18
CA GLY A 69 -6.64 15.41 -2.69
C GLY A 69 -5.94 15.34 -1.32
N GLY A 70 -6.46 14.52 -0.40
CA GLY A 70 -5.86 14.28 0.90
C GLY A 70 -4.45 13.66 0.80
N ILE A 71 -4.27 12.65 -0.08
CA ILE A 71 -2.96 12.05 -0.36
C ILE A 71 -1.99 13.08 -0.95
N LEU A 72 -2.44 13.86 -1.95
CA LEU A 72 -1.62 14.89 -2.59
C LEU A 72 -1.17 15.96 -1.61
N ALA A 73 -2.09 16.49 -0.80
CA ALA A 73 -1.81 17.54 0.16
C ALA A 73 -0.87 17.05 1.28
N THR A 74 -1.19 15.90 1.89
CA THR A 74 -0.40 15.38 3.03
C THR A 74 0.98 14.89 2.61
N LEU A 75 1.09 14.14 1.50
CA LEU A 75 2.39 13.71 0.99
C LEU A 75 3.19 14.83 0.32
N GLY A 76 2.51 15.86 -0.20
CA GLY A 76 3.16 17.08 -0.66
C GLY A 76 3.80 17.84 0.51
N ALA A 77 3.03 18.06 1.58
CA ALA A 77 3.54 18.66 2.81
C ALA A 77 4.69 17.83 3.41
N TYR A 78 4.56 16.49 3.43
CA TYR A 78 5.64 15.59 3.84
C TYR A 78 6.93 15.83 3.03
N GLY A 79 6.84 15.93 1.69
CA GLY A 79 8.02 16.15 0.84
C GLY A 79 8.74 17.45 1.19
N VAL A 80 8.00 18.56 1.31
CA VAL A 80 8.56 19.88 1.68
C VAL A 80 9.18 19.87 3.08
N LEU A 81 8.48 19.26 4.05
CA LEU A 81 8.97 19.17 5.43
C LEU A 81 10.22 18.27 5.51
N GLN A 82 10.26 17.17 4.76
CA GLN A 82 11.41 16.28 4.72
C GLN A 82 12.63 16.97 4.11
N GLU A 83 12.46 17.66 3.00
CA GLU A 83 13.55 18.41 2.36
C GLU A 83 14.09 19.46 3.30
N ARG A 84 13.21 20.25 3.93
CA ARG A 84 13.58 21.25 4.92
C ARG A 84 14.34 20.65 6.10
N LEU A 85 13.89 19.51 6.63
CA LEU A 85 14.52 18.84 7.77
C LEU A 85 15.91 18.30 7.42
N MET A 86 16.10 17.79 6.21
CA MET A 86 17.36 17.22 5.76
C MET A 86 18.39 18.26 5.31
N GLN A 87 17.94 19.43 4.83
CA GLN A 87 18.83 20.47 4.30
C GLN A 87 19.09 21.61 5.29
N ARG A 88 18.24 21.77 6.30
CA ARG A 88 18.40 22.85 7.28
C ARG A 88 19.51 22.54 8.27
N PRO A 89 20.50 23.44 8.43
CA PRO A 89 21.50 23.31 9.48
C PRO A 89 20.89 23.59 10.86
N TYR A 90 21.23 22.77 11.83
CA TYR A 90 20.81 22.92 13.23
C TYR A 90 21.92 23.44 14.11
N GLY A 91 21.58 24.36 15.03
CA GLY A 91 22.51 24.96 15.99
C GLY A 91 23.56 25.88 15.40
N ALA A 92 24.41 26.44 16.26
CA ALA A 92 25.47 27.38 15.85
C ALA A 92 26.57 26.74 15.00
N ARG A 93 26.73 25.40 15.06
CA ARG A 93 27.74 24.67 14.31
C ARG A 93 27.27 24.25 12.93
N GLY A 94 26.00 24.50 12.58
CA GLY A 94 25.45 24.13 11.27
C GLY A 94 25.33 22.60 11.03
N GLU A 95 25.09 21.81 12.09
CA GLU A 95 25.03 20.35 11.97
C GLU A 95 23.80 19.93 11.14
N LEU A 96 23.99 19.04 10.16
CA LEU A 96 22.90 18.49 9.36
C LEU A 96 22.36 17.20 10.00
N PHE A 97 21.04 16.99 9.87
CA PHE A 97 20.40 15.78 10.34
C PHE A 97 20.65 14.60 9.35
N ALA A 98 21.32 13.56 9.82
CA ALA A 98 21.75 12.42 9.00
C ALA A 98 21.25 11.05 9.50
N PHE A 99 20.09 11.00 10.19
CA PHE A 99 19.57 9.76 10.81
C PHE A 99 18.20 9.36 10.23
N PRO A 100 18.14 8.81 9.00
CA PRO A 100 16.89 8.48 8.33
C PRO A 100 16.09 7.39 9.07
N THR A 101 16.76 6.42 9.69
CA THR A 101 16.08 5.34 10.44
C THR A 101 15.33 5.85 11.65
N PHE A 102 15.89 6.85 12.35
CA PHE A 102 15.21 7.53 13.46
C PHE A 102 13.94 8.24 12.97
N LEU A 103 13.98 8.88 11.81
CA LEU A 103 12.81 9.53 11.21
C LEU A 103 11.71 8.52 10.86
N ILE A 104 12.09 7.38 10.29
CA ILE A 104 11.15 6.27 10.03
C ILE A 104 10.50 5.81 11.33
N LEU A 105 11.27 5.63 12.39
CA LEU A 105 10.78 5.21 13.70
C LEU A 105 9.75 6.20 14.25
N CYS A 106 10.06 7.50 14.26
CA CYS A 106 9.13 8.55 14.70
C CYS A 106 7.85 8.60 13.86
N ASN A 107 7.96 8.45 12.53
CA ASN A 107 6.81 8.39 11.64
C ASN A 107 5.89 7.21 11.96
N ARG A 108 6.46 6.03 12.25
CA ARG A 108 5.68 4.83 12.61
C ARG A 108 5.05 4.98 14.00
N ALA A 109 5.81 5.50 14.99
CA ALA A 109 5.30 5.73 16.33
C ALA A 109 4.09 6.68 16.32
N LEU A 110 4.21 7.83 15.65
CA LEU A 110 3.10 8.79 15.58
C LEU A 110 1.90 8.24 14.79
N THR A 111 2.13 7.44 13.74
CA THR A 111 1.03 6.79 12.99
C THR A 111 0.26 5.81 13.89
N VAL A 112 0.95 5.02 14.72
CA VAL A 112 0.32 4.11 15.69
C VAL A 112 -0.48 4.88 16.73
N LEU A 113 0.10 5.93 17.30
CA LEU A 113 -0.57 6.78 18.28
C LEU A 113 -1.81 7.46 17.70
N ALA A 114 -1.69 8.05 16.51
CA ALA A 114 -2.79 8.73 15.84
C ALA A 114 -3.92 7.74 15.46
N ALA A 115 -3.56 6.55 14.98
CA ALA A 115 -4.55 5.52 14.63
C ALA A 115 -5.27 4.99 15.89
N GLY A 116 -4.55 4.74 16.98
CA GLY A 116 -5.13 4.33 18.26
C GLY A 116 -6.05 5.40 18.84
N ALA A 117 -5.60 6.65 18.91
CA ALA A 117 -6.42 7.77 19.35
C ALA A 117 -7.68 7.94 18.48
N GLY A 118 -7.55 7.85 17.15
CA GLY A 118 -8.67 7.94 16.24
C GLY A 118 -9.71 6.82 16.43
N LEU A 119 -9.28 5.59 16.74
CA LEU A 119 -10.20 4.49 17.07
C LEU A 119 -10.94 4.75 18.38
N VAL A 120 -10.23 5.17 19.41
CA VAL A 120 -10.83 5.51 20.73
C VAL A 120 -11.83 6.65 20.57
N CYS A 121 -11.46 7.75 19.90
CA CYS A 121 -12.36 8.90 19.68
C CYS A 121 -13.58 8.55 18.83
N SER A 122 -13.47 7.56 17.92
CA SER A 122 -14.61 7.10 17.11
C SER A 122 -15.41 5.96 17.74
N GLY A 123 -15.11 5.55 18.97
CA GLY A 123 -15.80 4.46 19.67
C GLY A 123 -15.64 3.09 19.00
N GLN A 124 -14.58 2.92 18.18
CA GLN A 124 -14.33 1.68 17.47
C GLN A 124 -13.40 0.77 18.30
N PRO A 125 -13.58 -0.57 18.20
CA PRO A 125 -12.73 -1.49 18.94
C PRO A 125 -11.27 -1.40 18.49
N LEU A 126 -10.37 -1.45 19.48
CA LEU A 126 -8.93 -1.48 19.25
C LEU A 126 -8.45 -2.86 18.76
N GLU A 127 -9.28 -3.88 18.88
CA GLU A 127 -8.93 -5.25 18.50
C GLU A 127 -8.92 -5.45 16.99
N GLY A 128 -7.91 -6.17 16.51
CA GLY A 128 -7.81 -6.57 15.11
C GLY A 128 -8.72 -7.77 14.81
N ARG A 129 -9.38 -7.73 13.65
CA ARG A 129 -10.23 -8.85 13.20
C ARG A 129 -9.48 -9.87 12.35
N ALA A 130 -8.24 -9.58 11.96
CA ALA A 130 -7.39 -10.47 11.20
C ALA A 130 -6.33 -11.12 12.10
N PRO A 131 -5.76 -12.26 11.70
CA PRO A 131 -4.64 -12.87 12.42
C PRO A 131 -3.43 -11.93 12.40
N GLU A 132 -2.67 -11.89 13.51
CA GLU A 132 -1.50 -11.01 13.66
C GLU A 132 -0.45 -11.22 12.55
N GLY A 133 -0.29 -12.46 12.06
CA GLY A 133 0.59 -12.76 10.94
C GLY A 133 0.24 -12.04 9.64
N ALA A 134 -1.04 -11.75 9.40
CA ALA A 134 -1.47 -10.98 8.22
C ALA A 134 -1.00 -9.52 8.32
N TYR A 135 -1.10 -8.90 9.49
CA TYR A 135 -0.60 -7.54 9.73
C TYR A 135 0.93 -7.48 9.67
N ALA A 136 1.60 -8.47 10.28
CA ALA A 136 3.05 -8.59 10.25
C ALA A 136 3.57 -8.75 8.81
N GLY A 137 2.90 -9.56 7.98
CA GLY A 137 3.24 -9.74 6.58
C GLY A 137 3.14 -8.45 5.78
N VAL A 138 2.05 -7.68 5.95
CA VAL A 138 1.89 -6.35 5.32
C VAL A 138 3.00 -5.40 5.79
N ALA A 139 3.29 -5.38 7.10
CA ALA A 139 4.33 -4.53 7.66
C ALA A 139 5.74 -4.91 7.16
N ALA A 140 6.05 -6.20 7.08
CA ALA A 140 7.32 -6.70 6.56
C ALA A 140 7.52 -6.29 5.10
N CYS A 141 6.51 -6.49 4.24
CA CYS A 141 6.56 -6.06 2.84
C CYS A 141 6.76 -4.54 2.73
N ASN A 142 6.05 -3.75 3.54
CA ASN A 142 6.17 -2.30 3.55
C ASN A 142 7.57 -1.83 4.01
N CYS A 143 8.13 -2.45 5.04
CA CYS A 143 9.48 -2.15 5.50
C CYS A 143 10.51 -2.53 4.43
N THR A 144 10.42 -3.73 3.86
CA THR A 144 11.31 -4.16 2.78
C THR A 144 11.25 -3.21 1.57
N ALA A 145 10.06 -2.80 1.15
CA ALA A 145 9.90 -1.79 0.10
C ALA A 145 10.60 -0.47 0.48
N THR A 146 10.43 0.00 1.72
CA THR A 146 11.06 1.24 2.19
C THR A 146 12.58 1.16 2.14
N TYR A 147 13.17 0.08 2.66
CA TYR A 147 14.63 -0.09 2.61
C TYR A 147 15.17 -0.30 1.20
N SER A 148 14.44 -1.04 0.35
CA SER A 148 14.78 -1.18 -1.07
C SER A 148 14.76 0.17 -1.80
N GLN A 149 13.84 1.08 -1.44
CA GLN A 149 13.82 2.44 -1.97
C GLN A 149 15.08 3.24 -1.60
N PHE A 150 15.55 3.13 -0.37
CA PHE A 150 16.82 3.77 0.03
C PHE A 150 18.03 3.15 -0.68
N ALA A 151 18.06 1.82 -0.82
CA ALA A 151 19.10 1.13 -1.58
C ALA A 151 19.12 1.57 -3.05
N LEU A 152 17.93 1.76 -3.66
CA LEU A 152 17.78 2.23 -5.03
C LEU A 152 18.45 3.58 -5.27
N LEU A 153 18.31 4.53 -4.34
CA LEU A 153 18.90 5.87 -4.43
C LEU A 153 20.44 5.88 -4.38
N ARG A 154 21.07 4.79 -3.97
CA ARG A 154 22.53 4.63 -4.03
C ARG A 154 23.03 4.33 -5.44
N TRP A 155 22.19 3.72 -6.30
CA TRP A 155 22.57 3.21 -7.59
C TRP A 155 21.95 3.98 -8.75
N LEU A 156 20.83 4.67 -8.51
CA LEU A 156 20.08 5.38 -9.53
C LEU A 156 19.97 6.87 -9.22
N SER A 157 19.94 7.68 -10.27
CA SER A 157 19.57 9.08 -10.17
C SER A 157 18.14 9.21 -9.61
N PHE A 158 17.85 10.37 -9.02
CA PHE A 158 16.49 10.67 -8.53
C PHE A 158 15.42 10.52 -9.61
N VAL A 159 15.75 10.90 -10.84
CA VAL A 159 14.88 10.79 -12.02
C VAL A 159 14.59 9.33 -12.34
N ALA A 160 15.62 8.49 -12.46
CA ALA A 160 15.48 7.07 -12.74
C ALA A 160 14.67 6.35 -11.64
N ALA A 161 14.91 6.68 -10.37
CA ALA A 161 14.14 6.16 -9.24
C ALA A 161 12.65 6.59 -9.30
N THR A 162 12.37 7.82 -9.74
CA THR A 162 10.99 8.32 -9.91
C THR A 162 10.28 7.60 -11.06
N LEU A 163 10.99 7.34 -12.15
CA LEU A 163 10.47 6.55 -13.27
C LEU A 163 10.13 5.12 -12.86
N ALA A 164 11.03 4.47 -12.12
CA ALA A 164 10.78 3.13 -11.60
C ALA A 164 9.47 3.08 -10.80
N LYS A 165 9.20 4.10 -9.97
CA LYS A 165 7.96 4.18 -9.16
C LYS A 165 6.68 4.26 -10.00
N SER A 166 6.73 4.75 -11.22
CA SER A 166 5.55 4.82 -12.09
C SER A 166 5.09 3.46 -12.62
N ALA A 167 5.93 2.43 -12.55
CA ALA A 167 5.55 1.05 -12.85
C ALA A 167 4.71 0.38 -11.73
N ARG A 168 4.44 1.07 -10.62
CA ARG A 168 3.62 0.55 -9.50
C ARG A 168 2.28 -0.07 -9.92
N PRO A 169 1.46 0.51 -10.82
CA PRO A 169 0.22 -0.13 -11.26
C PRO A 169 0.43 -1.52 -11.85
N VAL A 170 1.50 -1.72 -12.61
CA VAL A 170 1.86 -3.02 -13.19
C VAL A 170 2.19 -4.03 -12.09
N ALA A 171 2.99 -3.64 -11.10
CA ALA A 171 3.33 -4.50 -9.97
C ALA A 171 2.08 -4.93 -9.17
N VAL A 172 1.15 -4.00 -8.91
CA VAL A 172 -0.13 -4.28 -8.23
C VAL A 172 -0.99 -5.25 -9.04
N MET A 173 -1.04 -5.09 -10.38
CA MET A 173 -1.79 -6.01 -11.23
C MET A 173 -1.19 -7.41 -11.24
N LEU A 174 0.13 -7.53 -11.33
CA LEU A 174 0.82 -8.82 -11.27
C LEU A 174 0.53 -9.56 -9.96
N TRP A 175 0.65 -8.88 -8.83
CA TRP A 175 0.32 -9.46 -7.52
C TRP A 175 -1.18 -9.76 -7.37
N GLY A 176 -2.06 -8.91 -7.90
CA GLY A 176 -3.49 -9.17 -7.91
C GLY A 176 -3.86 -10.45 -8.63
N ILE A 177 -3.18 -10.76 -9.74
CA ILE A 177 -3.32 -12.02 -10.48
C ILE A 177 -2.69 -13.17 -9.70
N ALA A 178 -1.45 -13.03 -9.23
CA ALA A 178 -0.71 -14.06 -8.52
C ALA A 178 -1.46 -14.52 -7.24
N LEU A 179 -2.00 -13.58 -6.48
CA LEU A 179 -2.79 -13.85 -5.28
C LEU A 179 -4.26 -14.20 -5.60
N ARG A 180 -4.64 -14.26 -6.89
CA ARG A 180 -6.02 -14.52 -7.35
C ARG A 180 -7.04 -13.58 -6.68
N SER A 181 -6.61 -12.38 -6.34
CA SER A 181 -7.42 -11.41 -5.64
C SER A 181 -8.25 -10.53 -6.58
N ALA A 182 -7.80 -10.34 -7.82
CA ALA A 182 -8.48 -9.52 -8.82
C ALA A 182 -8.21 -10.03 -10.24
N ALA A 183 -9.16 -9.75 -11.14
CA ALA A 183 -9.01 -9.97 -12.59
C ALA A 183 -8.99 -8.60 -13.26
N PHE A 184 -7.98 -8.36 -14.09
CA PHE A 184 -7.78 -7.10 -14.81
C PHE A 184 -8.09 -7.30 -16.29
N GLY A 185 -8.77 -6.32 -16.91
CA GLY A 185 -9.07 -6.34 -18.33
C GLY A 185 -7.97 -5.69 -19.16
N ALA A 186 -8.02 -5.87 -20.49
CA ALA A 186 -7.10 -5.25 -21.42
C ALA A 186 -7.00 -3.72 -21.25
N GLY A 187 -8.12 -3.04 -20.91
CA GLY A 187 -8.14 -1.61 -20.63
C GLY A 187 -7.33 -1.21 -19.39
N ASP A 188 -7.23 -2.07 -18.36
CA ASP A 188 -6.41 -1.80 -17.18
C ASP A 188 -4.93 -1.87 -17.54
N TRP A 189 -4.53 -2.87 -18.35
CA TRP A 189 -3.17 -3.02 -18.85
C TRP A 189 -2.77 -1.89 -19.81
N ALA A 190 -3.67 -1.50 -20.72
CA ALA A 190 -3.43 -0.39 -21.61
C ALA A 190 -3.23 0.92 -20.84
N ALA A 191 -4.08 1.21 -19.85
CA ALA A 191 -3.94 2.41 -19.02
C ALA A 191 -2.62 2.42 -18.23
N ALA A 192 -2.21 1.26 -17.67
CA ALA A 192 -0.93 1.14 -16.96
C ALA A 192 0.27 1.32 -17.92
N GLY A 193 0.18 0.74 -19.12
CA GLY A 193 1.21 0.89 -20.17
C GLY A 193 1.34 2.34 -20.63
N VAL A 194 0.23 3.05 -20.84
CA VAL A 194 0.23 4.47 -21.19
C VAL A 194 0.87 5.31 -20.07
N ALA A 195 0.48 5.08 -18.82
CA ALA A 195 1.06 5.81 -17.69
C ALA A 195 2.57 5.55 -17.53
N LEU A 196 3.01 4.31 -17.73
CA LEU A 196 4.41 3.94 -17.70
C LEU A 196 5.18 4.58 -18.88
N GLY A 197 4.63 4.52 -20.11
CA GLY A 197 5.22 5.13 -21.29
C GLY A 197 5.40 6.65 -21.15
N GLY A 198 4.39 7.34 -20.60
CA GLY A 198 4.47 8.77 -20.31
C GLY A 198 5.58 9.10 -19.29
N SER A 199 5.72 8.27 -18.27
CA SER A 199 6.78 8.45 -17.26
C SER A 199 8.18 8.19 -17.85
N LEU A 200 8.32 7.17 -18.70
CA LEU A 200 9.57 6.89 -19.39
C LEU A 200 9.96 8.05 -20.32
N LEU A 201 9.01 8.54 -21.13
CA LEU A 201 9.24 9.69 -22.01
C LEU A 201 9.68 10.93 -21.20
N PHE A 202 9.02 11.18 -20.07
CA PHE A 202 9.39 12.27 -19.17
C PHE A 202 10.86 12.19 -18.73
N GLY A 203 11.28 11.02 -18.25
CA GLY A 203 12.65 10.87 -17.73
C GLY A 203 13.73 10.90 -18.80
N LEU A 204 13.52 10.17 -19.89
CA LEU A 204 14.46 10.13 -20.99
C LEU A 204 14.65 11.52 -21.62
N SER A 205 13.57 12.30 -21.72
CA SER A 205 13.64 13.67 -22.25
C SER A 205 14.36 14.64 -21.30
N GLY A 206 14.33 14.39 -19.98
CA GLY A 206 15.06 15.18 -18.99
C GLY A 206 16.56 14.92 -19.01
N GLU A 207 16.97 13.67 -19.12
CA GLU A 207 18.39 13.30 -19.16
C GLU A 207 19.09 13.68 -20.47
N LEU A 208 18.39 13.59 -21.60
CA LEU A 208 18.94 13.93 -22.90
C LEU A 208 19.23 15.43 -23.11
N LEU A 209 18.56 16.30 -22.33
CA LEU A 209 18.68 17.75 -22.47
C LEU A 209 19.50 18.44 -21.35
N ALA A 210 20.03 17.69 -20.39
CA ALA A 210 20.90 18.20 -19.34
C ALA A 210 22.28 17.51 -19.39
N PRO A 211 23.15 17.86 -20.36
CA PRO A 211 24.50 17.28 -20.44
C PRO A 211 25.36 17.55 -19.19
N GLY A 212 25.10 18.63 -18.45
CA GLY A 212 25.81 18.95 -17.21
C GLY A 212 25.36 18.13 -15.99
N ALA A 213 24.21 17.44 -16.05
CA ALA A 213 23.79 16.54 -14.97
C ALA A 213 24.53 15.19 -15.03
N ALA A 214 25.03 14.80 -16.19
CA ALA A 214 25.86 13.61 -16.37
C ALA A 214 27.27 13.82 -15.78
N GLU A 215 27.81 15.04 -15.82
CA GLU A 215 29.10 15.38 -15.19
C GLU A 215 29.04 15.53 -13.69
N ALA A 216 27.93 16.05 -13.14
CA ALA A 216 27.70 16.08 -11.69
C ALA A 216 27.41 14.69 -11.10
N ALA A 217 26.93 13.75 -11.92
CA ALA A 217 26.81 12.32 -11.61
C ALA A 217 28.11 11.54 -11.92
N GLY A 218 29.20 12.24 -12.10
CA GLY A 218 30.53 11.82 -12.57
C GLY A 218 30.99 10.47 -12.04
N THR A 219 30.49 9.40 -12.61
CA THR A 219 31.09 8.04 -12.66
C THR A 219 30.12 6.94 -13.13
N ALA A 220 28.82 7.23 -13.26
CA ALA A 220 27.86 6.16 -13.61
C ALA A 220 27.62 5.99 -15.12
N ALA A 221 28.03 6.94 -15.96
CA ALA A 221 27.72 6.92 -17.40
C ALA A 221 28.70 6.11 -18.27
N ALA A 222 29.79 5.61 -17.71
CA ALA A 222 30.80 4.84 -18.46
C ALA A 222 31.04 3.40 -17.97
N ALA A 223 30.19 2.91 -17.04
CA ALA A 223 30.25 1.49 -16.69
C ALA A 223 29.58 0.65 -17.78
N PRO A 224 30.21 -0.46 -18.22
CA PRO A 224 29.66 -1.30 -19.27
C PRO A 224 28.26 -1.76 -18.90
N LEU A 225 27.32 -1.67 -19.87
CA LEU A 225 25.89 -1.95 -19.77
C LEU A 225 25.50 -3.34 -19.20
N LEU A 226 26.46 -4.18 -18.86
CA LEU A 226 26.31 -5.53 -18.28
C LEU A 226 27.11 -5.73 -16.97
N GLY A 227 27.57 -4.67 -16.30
CA GLY A 227 28.33 -4.76 -15.05
C GLY A 227 27.45 -4.88 -13.81
N GLY A 228 28.02 -5.44 -12.73
CA GLY A 228 27.35 -5.69 -11.43
C GLY A 228 26.47 -4.55 -10.89
N PRO A 229 26.82 -3.25 -11.02
CA PRO A 229 25.99 -2.13 -10.54
C PRO A 229 24.61 -2.04 -11.18
N LEU A 230 24.49 -2.31 -12.49
CA LEU A 230 23.19 -2.26 -13.19
C LEU A 230 22.28 -3.42 -12.76
N LEU A 231 22.85 -4.60 -12.56
CA LEU A 231 22.12 -5.73 -12.01
C LEU A 231 21.59 -5.43 -10.60
N LEU A 232 22.41 -4.85 -9.73
CA LEU A 232 22.03 -4.46 -8.37
C LEU A 232 20.93 -3.37 -8.38
N ALA A 233 21.01 -2.38 -9.27
CA ALA A 233 19.97 -1.39 -9.47
C ALA A 233 18.67 -2.03 -9.95
N GLY A 234 18.74 -2.95 -10.92
CA GLY A 234 17.57 -3.71 -11.39
C GLY A 234 16.92 -4.56 -10.32
N LEU A 235 17.71 -5.26 -9.51
CA LEU A 235 17.22 -6.03 -8.37
C LEU A 235 16.58 -5.11 -7.31
N ALA A 236 17.16 -3.96 -7.02
CA ALA A 236 16.60 -3.00 -6.08
C ALA A 236 15.26 -2.41 -6.58
N ILE A 237 15.14 -2.12 -7.90
CA ILE A 237 13.87 -1.71 -8.50
C ILE A 237 12.83 -2.83 -8.39
N ALA A 238 13.19 -4.05 -8.76
CA ALA A 238 12.29 -5.19 -8.72
C ALA A 238 11.83 -5.49 -7.28
N ALA A 239 12.73 -5.44 -6.31
CA ALA A 239 12.40 -5.59 -4.89
C ALA A 239 11.47 -4.45 -4.42
N TYR A 240 11.81 -3.20 -4.70
CA TYR A 240 10.98 -2.06 -4.34
C TYR A 240 9.56 -2.19 -4.91
N LEU A 241 9.41 -2.34 -6.23
CA LEU A 241 8.10 -2.44 -6.89
C LEU A 241 7.34 -3.70 -6.46
N GLY A 242 8.04 -4.82 -6.34
CA GLY A 242 7.46 -6.09 -5.91
C GLY A 242 6.86 -5.98 -4.53
N PHE A 243 7.62 -5.55 -3.54
CA PHE A 243 7.14 -5.45 -2.16
C PHE A 243 6.14 -4.30 -1.95
N ASP A 244 6.27 -3.18 -2.66
CA ASP A 244 5.31 -2.08 -2.59
C ASP A 244 3.96 -2.45 -3.22
N GLY A 245 3.97 -3.11 -4.38
CA GLY A 245 2.77 -3.66 -5.00
C GLY A 245 2.11 -4.75 -4.15
N LEU A 246 2.91 -5.65 -3.58
CA LEU A 246 2.44 -6.69 -2.66
C LEU A 246 1.80 -6.08 -1.41
N THR A 247 2.41 -5.07 -0.80
CA THR A 247 1.86 -4.36 0.37
C THR A 247 0.45 -3.86 0.09
N SER A 248 0.25 -3.14 -1.03
CA SER A 248 -1.05 -2.58 -1.41
C SER A 248 -2.09 -3.68 -1.66
N THR A 249 -1.69 -4.77 -2.32
CA THR A 249 -2.56 -5.91 -2.63
C THR A 249 -2.95 -6.70 -1.39
N LEU A 250 -2.01 -6.91 -0.46
CA LEU A 250 -2.28 -7.55 0.83
C LEU A 250 -3.20 -6.69 1.70
N GLN A 251 -3.02 -5.36 1.72
CA GLN A 251 -3.94 -4.45 2.41
C GLN A 251 -5.35 -4.50 1.83
N GLU A 252 -5.50 -4.52 0.51
CA GLU A 252 -6.80 -4.70 -0.13
C GLU A 252 -7.45 -6.02 0.24
N ARG A 253 -6.68 -7.11 0.22
CA ARG A 253 -7.13 -8.44 0.64
C ARG A 253 -7.60 -8.44 2.10
N LEU A 254 -6.85 -7.82 2.98
CA LEU A 254 -7.15 -7.69 4.42
C LEU A 254 -8.46 -6.92 4.65
N PHE A 255 -8.72 -5.86 3.89
CA PHE A 255 -9.99 -5.13 3.93
C PHE A 255 -11.16 -5.97 3.43
N ARG A 256 -10.95 -6.77 2.38
CA ARG A 256 -12.02 -7.62 1.82
C ARG A 256 -12.40 -8.78 2.73
N GLU A 257 -11.40 -9.48 3.26
CA GLU A 257 -11.62 -10.69 4.07
C GLU A 257 -12.14 -10.35 5.46
N HIS A 258 -11.62 -9.30 6.09
CA HIS A 258 -11.90 -8.99 7.51
C HIS A 258 -12.77 -7.74 7.73
N LYS A 259 -13.16 -7.01 6.67
CA LYS A 259 -14.04 -5.82 6.72
C LYS A 259 -13.68 -4.79 7.81
N GLN A 260 -12.40 -4.54 7.98
CA GLN A 260 -11.88 -3.64 9.03
C GLN A 260 -11.98 -2.16 8.68
N PRO A 261 -12.01 -1.27 9.68
CA PRO A 261 -11.82 0.16 9.44
C PRO A 261 -10.36 0.49 9.07
N PRO A 262 -10.11 1.57 8.29
CA PRO A 262 -8.76 1.96 7.91
C PRO A 262 -7.82 2.21 9.09
N LEU A 263 -8.35 2.82 10.16
CA LEU A 263 -7.58 3.11 11.38
C LEU A 263 -7.12 1.83 12.11
N ALA A 264 -7.94 0.77 12.14
CA ALA A 264 -7.53 -0.50 12.75
C ALA A 264 -6.39 -1.15 11.95
N VAL A 265 -6.47 -1.13 10.61
CA VAL A 265 -5.38 -1.62 9.77
C VAL A 265 -4.12 -0.77 9.96
N ALA A 266 -4.24 0.57 10.06
CA ALA A 266 -3.13 1.45 10.37
C ALA A 266 -2.48 1.14 11.71
N LEU A 267 -3.29 0.91 12.76
CA LEU A 267 -2.81 0.57 14.10
C LEU A 267 -2.02 -0.75 14.10
N HIS A 268 -2.65 -1.83 13.62
CA HIS A 268 -2.05 -3.16 13.71
C HIS A 268 -0.85 -3.34 12.79
N THR A 269 -0.92 -2.91 11.52
CA THR A 269 0.25 -2.92 10.63
C THR A 269 1.33 -1.95 11.09
N GLY A 270 0.93 -0.80 11.66
CA GLY A 270 1.83 0.20 12.22
C GLY A 270 2.64 -0.33 13.39
N ARG A 271 2.03 -1.10 14.32
CA ARG A 271 2.74 -1.72 15.45
C ARG A 271 3.88 -2.64 14.97
N TRP A 272 3.61 -3.52 14.02
CA TRP A 272 4.62 -4.39 13.44
C TRP A 272 5.69 -3.60 12.69
N ALA A 273 5.29 -2.59 11.91
CA ALA A 273 6.24 -1.73 11.20
C ALA A 273 7.13 -0.92 12.17
N LEU A 274 6.58 -0.48 13.33
CA LEU A 274 7.32 0.18 14.38
C LEU A 274 8.36 -0.78 15.00
N LEU A 275 7.96 -2.04 15.28
CA LEU A 275 8.86 -3.06 15.79
C LEU A 275 10.02 -3.32 14.81
N PHE A 276 9.71 -3.51 13.51
CA PHE A 276 10.74 -3.72 12.50
C PHE A 276 11.67 -2.51 12.34
N ALA A 277 11.14 -1.29 12.40
CA ALA A 277 11.94 -0.07 12.35
C ALA A 277 12.83 0.07 13.60
N LEU A 278 12.34 -0.32 14.78
CA LEU A 278 13.12 -0.32 16.01
C LEU A 278 14.28 -1.31 15.94
N VAL A 279 14.02 -2.56 15.51
CA VAL A 279 15.04 -3.59 15.32
C VAL A 279 16.11 -3.12 14.32
N ALA A 280 15.67 -2.54 13.18
CA ALA A 280 16.60 -2.00 12.18
C ALA A 280 17.42 -0.84 12.72
N GLY A 281 16.81 0.08 13.51
CA GLY A 281 17.50 1.22 14.12
C GLY A 281 18.51 0.80 15.20
N LEU A 282 18.23 -0.26 15.94
CA LEU A 282 19.18 -0.84 16.89
C LEU A 282 20.33 -1.54 16.15
N ALA A 283 20.03 -2.30 15.10
CA ALA A 283 21.03 -3.02 14.31
C ALA A 283 21.97 -2.07 13.54
N SER A 284 21.45 -0.92 13.06
CA SER A 284 22.27 0.09 12.37
C SER A 284 23.13 0.94 13.31
N GLY A 285 22.86 0.92 14.62
CA GLY A 285 23.56 1.76 15.59
C GLY A 285 23.25 3.27 15.46
N GLU A 286 22.29 3.67 14.63
CA GLU A 286 21.93 5.08 14.42
C GLU A 286 21.21 5.72 15.62
N LEU A 287 20.49 4.92 16.42
CA LEU A 287 19.61 5.45 17.48
C LEU A 287 20.33 6.26 18.56
N PRO A 288 21.48 5.85 19.12
CA PRO A 288 22.19 6.64 20.12
C PRO A 288 22.61 8.01 19.58
N GLY A 289 23.14 8.04 18.34
CA GLY A 289 23.53 9.28 17.66
C GLY A 289 22.35 10.22 17.40
N ALA A 290 21.22 9.65 16.93
CA ALA A 290 20.00 10.40 16.69
C ALA A 290 19.40 11.00 17.97
N LEU A 291 19.39 10.24 19.07
CA LEU A 291 18.93 10.73 20.37
C LEU A 291 19.84 11.82 20.94
N ALA A 292 21.16 11.65 20.81
CA ALA A 292 22.12 12.68 21.21
C ALA A 292 21.95 13.96 20.40
N PHE A 293 21.68 13.84 19.09
CA PHE A 293 21.38 14.96 18.21
C PHE A 293 20.07 15.66 18.60
N ALA A 294 19.00 14.89 18.85
CA ALA A 294 17.70 15.43 19.26
C ALA A 294 17.76 16.15 20.61
N ARG A 295 18.57 15.67 21.55
CA ARG A 295 18.80 16.34 22.83
C ARG A 295 19.53 17.67 22.67
N ARG A 296 20.50 17.74 21.73
CA ARG A 296 21.23 18.99 21.43
C ARG A 296 20.39 20.01 20.69
N HIS A 297 19.44 19.52 19.88
CA HIS A 297 18.62 20.35 19.00
C HIS A 297 17.11 20.11 19.20
N PRO A 298 16.48 20.65 20.26
CA PRO A 298 15.06 20.39 20.58
C PRO A 298 14.11 20.87 19.50
N VAL A 299 14.50 21.84 18.66
CA VAL A 299 13.72 22.30 17.49
C VAL A 299 13.48 21.16 16.49
N LEU A 300 14.40 20.19 16.40
CA LEU A 300 14.24 18.99 15.58
C LEU A 300 12.97 18.21 15.93
N LEU A 301 12.66 18.08 17.22
CA LEU A 301 11.48 17.32 17.67
C LEU A 301 10.18 17.92 17.13
N ARG A 302 10.08 19.25 17.05
CA ARG A 302 8.93 19.93 16.43
C ARG A 302 8.86 19.65 14.94
N ASP A 303 9.98 19.74 14.22
CA ASP A 303 10.04 19.53 12.79
C ASP A 303 9.71 18.06 12.46
N VAL A 304 10.21 17.09 13.25
CA VAL A 304 9.87 15.66 13.16
C VAL A 304 8.40 15.41 13.48
N ALA A 305 7.84 16.07 14.51
CA ALA A 305 6.42 15.91 14.85
C ALA A 305 5.49 16.40 13.72
N LEU A 306 5.79 17.55 13.12
CA LEU A 306 5.04 18.07 11.97
C LEU A 306 5.11 17.12 10.77
N LEU A 307 6.31 16.64 10.45
CA LEU A 307 6.54 15.69 9.36
C LEU A 307 5.80 14.39 9.61
N SER A 308 5.92 13.82 10.82
CA SER A 308 5.25 12.56 11.18
C SER A 308 3.73 12.70 11.21
N SER A 309 3.19 13.88 11.56
CA SER A 309 1.75 14.17 11.47
C SER A 309 1.24 14.14 10.04
N SER A 310 2.02 14.67 9.09
CA SER A 310 1.70 14.58 7.66
C SER A 310 1.68 13.13 7.18
N VAL A 311 2.63 12.30 7.63
CA VAL A 311 2.66 10.86 7.31
C VAL A 311 1.46 10.14 7.90
N ALA A 312 1.15 10.35 9.18
CA ALA A 312 0.01 9.71 9.84
C ALA A 312 -1.32 10.06 9.15
N SER A 313 -1.50 11.32 8.78
CA SER A 313 -2.67 11.77 8.00
C SER A 313 -2.72 11.13 6.62
N SER A 314 -1.59 11.07 5.90
CA SER A 314 -1.53 10.43 4.59
C SER A 314 -1.87 8.95 4.66
N GLN A 315 -1.45 8.25 5.71
CA GLN A 315 -1.72 6.84 5.90
C GLN A 315 -3.23 6.55 6.00
N TYR A 316 -3.98 7.43 6.65
CA TYR A 316 -5.44 7.32 6.69
C TYR A 316 -6.06 7.42 5.29
N PHE A 317 -5.69 8.43 4.49
CA PHE A 317 -6.20 8.59 3.12
C PHE A 317 -5.79 7.43 2.21
N ILE A 318 -4.56 6.94 2.34
CA ILE A 318 -4.05 5.77 1.60
C ILE A 318 -4.91 4.54 1.89
N LEU A 319 -5.09 4.19 3.16
CA LEU A 319 -5.84 3.01 3.55
C LEU A 319 -7.33 3.14 3.23
N ARG A 320 -7.90 4.35 3.36
CA ARG A 320 -9.27 4.62 2.91
C ARG A 320 -9.40 4.41 1.39
N THR A 321 -8.46 4.92 0.59
CA THR A 321 -8.46 4.72 -0.88
C THR A 321 -8.39 3.24 -1.24
N ILE A 322 -7.49 2.47 -0.61
CA ILE A 322 -7.35 1.03 -0.87
C ILE A 322 -8.64 0.29 -0.48
N ARG A 323 -9.25 0.65 0.64
CA ARG A 323 -10.50 0.03 1.12
C ARG A 323 -11.68 0.29 0.18
N THR A 324 -11.83 1.53 -0.29
CA THR A 324 -13.02 1.96 -1.05
C THR A 324 -12.87 1.78 -2.56
N HIS A 325 -11.66 1.98 -3.09
CA HIS A 325 -11.38 2.02 -4.52
C HIS A 325 -10.40 0.95 -5.01
N GLY A 326 -9.78 0.19 -4.08
CA GLY A 326 -8.83 -0.88 -4.37
C GLY A 326 -7.39 -0.41 -4.57
N ALA A 327 -6.46 -1.39 -4.47
CA ALA A 327 -5.01 -1.16 -4.55
C ALA A 327 -4.57 -0.59 -5.91
N LEU A 328 -5.20 -1.03 -6.99
CA LEU A 328 -4.84 -0.54 -8.32
C LEU A 328 -5.21 0.93 -8.52
N THR A 329 -6.38 1.39 -8.02
CA THR A 329 -6.75 2.81 -8.05
C THR A 329 -5.78 3.65 -7.21
N PHE A 330 -5.42 3.17 -6.02
CA PHE A 330 -4.38 3.78 -5.19
C PHE A 330 -3.04 3.90 -5.94
N ALA A 331 -2.60 2.85 -6.64
CA ALA A 331 -1.36 2.89 -7.42
C ALA A 331 -1.38 4.00 -8.48
N PHE A 332 -2.50 4.20 -9.16
CA PHE A 332 -2.66 5.29 -10.13
C PHE A 332 -2.66 6.68 -9.44
N VAL A 333 -3.32 6.84 -8.29
CA VAL A 333 -3.27 8.09 -7.51
C VAL A 333 -1.83 8.44 -7.13
N MET A 334 -1.03 7.44 -6.73
CA MET A 334 0.39 7.65 -6.40
C MET A 334 1.23 8.02 -7.62
N THR A 335 0.94 7.48 -8.80
CA THR A 335 1.61 7.88 -10.06
C THR A 335 1.25 9.33 -10.42
N THR A 336 -0.04 9.72 -10.28
CA THR A 336 -0.48 11.10 -10.47
C THR A 336 0.23 12.06 -9.53
N ARG A 337 0.40 11.68 -8.26
CA ARG A 337 1.12 12.50 -7.28
C ARG A 337 2.52 12.85 -7.77
N GLN A 338 3.23 11.90 -8.37
CA GLN A 338 4.57 12.15 -8.92
C GLN A 338 4.53 13.18 -10.04
N ALA A 339 3.61 13.02 -10.99
CA ALA A 339 3.44 13.96 -12.08
C ALA A 339 3.05 15.38 -11.60
N VAL A 340 2.13 15.47 -10.61
CA VAL A 340 1.75 16.75 -9.99
C VAL A 340 2.93 17.40 -9.26
N SER A 341 3.74 16.63 -8.53
CA SER A 341 4.91 17.16 -7.82
C SER A 341 5.93 17.75 -8.78
N VAL A 342 6.14 17.12 -9.93
CA VAL A 342 7.00 17.63 -10.98
C VAL A 342 6.42 18.91 -11.61
N GLY A 343 5.13 18.91 -11.95
CA GLY A 343 4.46 20.09 -12.49
C GLY A 343 4.51 21.29 -11.52
N LEU A 344 4.33 21.05 -10.22
CA LEU A 344 4.43 22.07 -9.20
C LEU A 344 5.87 22.62 -9.07
N SER A 345 6.88 21.73 -9.17
CA SER A 345 8.29 22.13 -9.19
C SER A 345 8.60 23.08 -10.36
N TRP A 346 7.97 22.88 -11.51
CA TRP A 346 8.12 23.78 -12.66
C TRP A 346 7.48 25.16 -12.44
N LEU A 347 6.35 25.20 -11.71
CA LEU A 347 5.69 26.46 -11.38
C LEU A 347 6.49 27.30 -10.38
N VAL A 348 7.14 26.63 -9.42
CA VAL A 348 7.91 27.31 -8.36
C VAL A 348 9.32 27.67 -8.80
N PHE A 349 9.96 26.80 -9.58
CA PHE A 349 11.30 26.98 -10.08
C PHE A 349 11.27 27.04 -11.61
N PRO A 350 11.50 28.20 -12.25
CA PRO A 350 11.54 28.31 -13.70
C PRO A 350 12.77 27.60 -14.26
N LYS A 351 12.68 26.29 -14.41
CA LYS A 351 13.66 25.47 -15.12
C LYS A 351 13.23 25.32 -16.56
N ALA A 352 14.20 25.28 -17.48
CA ALA A 352 13.93 24.97 -18.87
C ALA A 352 13.33 23.55 -18.94
N VAL A 353 12.03 23.46 -19.20
CA VAL A 353 11.30 22.19 -19.36
C VAL A 353 11.40 21.77 -20.81
N SER A 354 11.83 20.55 -21.06
CA SER A 354 11.84 20.05 -22.42
C SER A 354 10.41 19.74 -22.90
N PRO A 355 10.13 19.91 -24.20
CA PRO A 355 8.85 19.51 -24.78
C PRO A 355 8.50 18.04 -24.45
N GLY A 356 9.48 17.14 -24.48
CA GLY A 356 9.28 15.72 -24.15
C GLY A 356 8.85 15.48 -22.71
N GLN A 357 9.34 16.26 -21.74
CA GLN A 357 8.88 16.21 -20.36
C GLN A 357 7.42 16.64 -20.23
N PHE A 358 7.03 17.72 -20.92
CA PHE A 358 5.64 18.17 -20.93
C PHE A 358 4.69 17.13 -21.52
N PHE A 359 5.04 16.55 -22.67
CA PHE A 359 4.28 15.47 -23.29
C PHE A 359 4.24 14.22 -22.40
N GLY A 360 5.33 13.85 -21.76
CA GLY A 360 5.40 12.70 -20.85
C GLY A 360 4.41 12.82 -19.69
N VAL A 361 4.32 13.99 -19.07
CA VAL A 361 3.32 14.27 -18.01
C VAL A 361 1.90 14.19 -18.57
N GLY A 362 1.65 14.79 -19.73
CA GLY A 362 0.34 14.74 -20.41
C GLY A 362 -0.11 13.29 -20.68
N ILE A 363 0.79 12.44 -21.16
CA ILE A 363 0.52 11.02 -21.43
C ILE A 363 0.22 10.27 -20.10
N CYS A 364 0.95 10.55 -19.01
CA CYS A 364 0.65 9.98 -17.70
C CYS A 364 -0.78 10.31 -17.25
N PHE A 365 -1.20 11.56 -17.37
CA PHE A 365 -2.58 11.97 -17.04
C PHE A 365 -3.60 11.34 -17.98
N ALA A 366 -3.29 11.20 -19.26
CA ALA A 366 -4.17 10.50 -20.22
C ALA A 366 -4.38 9.04 -19.82
N GLY A 367 -3.36 8.32 -19.39
CA GLY A 367 -3.47 6.95 -18.86
C GLY A 367 -4.40 6.87 -17.64
N LEU A 368 -4.27 7.81 -16.71
CA LEU A 368 -5.14 7.93 -15.53
C LEU A 368 -6.60 8.21 -15.89
N TYR A 369 -6.80 9.21 -16.75
CA TYR A 369 -8.15 9.57 -17.21
C TYR A 369 -8.81 8.42 -17.96
N THR A 370 -8.10 7.74 -18.84
CA THR A 370 -8.58 6.56 -19.58
C THR A 370 -9.04 5.48 -18.62
N ARG A 371 -8.24 5.18 -17.59
CA ARG A 371 -8.65 4.19 -16.58
C ARG A 371 -9.90 4.61 -15.83
N TRP A 372 -9.95 5.84 -15.32
CA TRP A 372 -11.12 6.36 -14.63
C TRP A 372 -12.37 6.29 -15.51
N TYR A 373 -12.27 6.67 -16.77
CA TYR A 373 -13.35 6.63 -17.74
C TYR A 373 -13.83 5.20 -18.00
N LEU A 374 -12.91 4.25 -18.21
CA LEU A 374 -13.23 2.83 -18.41
C LEU A 374 -13.91 2.23 -17.17
N GLN A 375 -13.45 2.58 -15.98
CA GLN A 375 -14.06 2.13 -14.73
C GLN A 375 -15.47 2.71 -14.56
N ALA A 376 -15.67 3.99 -14.84
CA ALA A 376 -16.96 4.65 -14.79
C ALA A 376 -17.96 4.05 -15.80
N ARG A 377 -17.53 3.79 -17.05
CA ARG A 377 -18.34 3.09 -18.07
C ARG A 377 -18.72 1.69 -17.63
N ARG A 378 -17.78 0.93 -17.07
CA ARG A 378 -18.03 -0.43 -16.58
C ARG A 378 -19.08 -0.44 -15.46
N SER A 379 -18.98 0.50 -14.53
CA SER A 379 -19.96 0.67 -13.44
C SER A 379 -21.34 1.05 -13.94
N ARG A 380 -21.44 1.92 -14.95
CA ARG A 380 -22.72 2.27 -15.57
C ARG A 380 -23.37 1.08 -16.27
N ARG A 381 -22.62 0.30 -17.04
CA ARG A 381 -23.13 -0.91 -17.72
C ARG A 381 -23.66 -1.95 -16.72
N LEU A 382 -22.98 -2.16 -15.61
CA LEU A 382 -23.43 -3.10 -14.57
C LEU A 382 -24.74 -2.63 -13.89
N ARG A 383 -24.90 -1.33 -13.66
CA ARG A 383 -26.16 -0.79 -13.11
C ARG A 383 -27.33 -0.96 -14.07
N VAL A 384 -27.12 -0.67 -15.35
CA VAL A 384 -28.16 -0.87 -16.37
C VAL A 384 -28.55 -2.36 -16.47
N ALA A 385 -27.57 -3.28 -16.42
CA ALA A 385 -27.85 -4.70 -16.43
C ALA A 385 -28.62 -5.21 -15.20
N GLN A 386 -28.43 -4.54 -14.04
CA GLN A 386 -29.16 -4.86 -12.80
C GLN A 386 -30.54 -4.22 -12.71
N SER A 387 -30.82 -3.17 -13.49
CA SER A 387 -32.13 -2.50 -13.54
C SER A 387 -33.09 -3.10 -14.59
N LEU A 388 -32.63 -4.03 -15.42
CA LEU A 388 -33.49 -4.77 -16.34
C LEU A 388 -34.20 -5.89 -15.57
N PRO A 389 -35.53 -6.04 -15.71
CA PRO A 389 -36.29 -7.15 -15.10
C PRO A 389 -35.72 -8.47 -15.62
N PRO A 390 -35.78 -9.54 -14.80
CA PRO A 390 -35.37 -10.86 -15.25
C PRO A 390 -36.31 -11.29 -16.42
N ALA A 391 -35.70 -11.74 -17.53
CA ALA A 391 -36.39 -12.21 -18.72
C ALA A 391 -37.14 -13.50 -18.46
#